data_c304ee600ae7239d4819d43e6cf31c8c
#
_entry.id   c304ee600ae7239d4819d43e6cf31c8c
#
_cell.length_a   1.000
_cell.length_b   1.000
_cell.length_c   1.000
_cell.angle_alpha   90.00
_cell.angle_beta   90.00
_cell.angle_gamma   90.00
#
_symmetry.space_group_name_H-M   'P 1'
#
loop_
_entity.id
_entity.type
_entity.pdbx_description
1 polymer ?
#
loop_
_entity_poly.entity_id
_entity_poly.type
_entity_poly.pdbx_seq_one_letter_code
_entity_poly.pdbx_strand_id
1 'polypeptide(L)'
;MKIKKKYLILIILLLLILIGLKIRNNRQHFNVADKEIMLSDLKPGQTAILIKTTCPTCKKYKSKINGLLHHKLVYYADMSKQENIDFVKNNINEPVTVPSKLYFDEINNQLIFTNELDFINSIN
;
A
#
# COMPACT_ATOMS: atom_id res chain seq x y z
N MET A 1 -30.05 -30.26 -27.17
CA MET A 1 -30.34 -30.43 -25.74
C MET A 1 -30.78 -29.11 -25.16
N LYS A 2 -32.00 -29.04 -24.68
CA LYS A 2 -32.52 -27.76 -24.10
C LYS A 2 -32.06 -27.62 -22.67
N ILE A 3 -31.22 -26.62 -22.42
CA ILE A 3 -30.85 -26.23 -21.05
C ILE A 3 -32.05 -25.53 -20.42
N LYS A 4 -32.50 -26.01 -19.26
CA LYS A 4 -33.61 -25.40 -18.54
C LYS A 4 -33.19 -23.97 -18.13
N LYS A 5 -34.10 -22.99 -18.29
CA LYS A 5 -33.84 -21.58 -17.91
C LYS A 5 -33.25 -21.44 -16.51
N LYS A 6 -33.66 -22.28 -15.60
CA LYS A 6 -33.18 -22.37 -14.23
C LYS A 6 -31.66 -22.59 -14.13
N TYR A 7 -31.10 -23.48 -14.95
CA TYR A 7 -29.67 -23.77 -14.97
C TYR A 7 -28.89 -22.66 -15.68
N LEU A 8 -29.49 -22.05 -16.71
CA LEU A 8 -28.87 -20.90 -17.40
C LEU A 8 -28.68 -19.74 -16.47
N ILE A 9 -29.67 -19.42 -15.64
CA ILE A 9 -29.60 -18.35 -14.63
C ILE A 9 -28.50 -18.65 -13.61
N LEU A 10 -28.39 -19.90 -13.14
CA LEU A 10 -27.36 -20.32 -12.19
C LEU A 10 -25.95 -20.17 -12.78
N ILE A 11 -25.76 -20.54 -14.05
CA ILE A 11 -24.47 -20.42 -14.75
C ILE A 11 -24.09 -18.94 -14.88
N ILE A 12 -25.02 -18.07 -15.25
CA ILE A 12 -24.79 -16.62 -15.38
C ILE A 12 -24.41 -16.02 -14.02
N LEU A 13 -25.11 -16.37 -12.95
CA LEU A 13 -24.80 -15.91 -11.60
C LEU A 13 -23.41 -16.36 -11.14
N LEU A 14 -23.04 -17.61 -11.41
CA LEU A 14 -21.74 -18.14 -11.10
C LEU A 14 -20.62 -17.40 -11.83
N LEU A 15 -20.81 -17.12 -13.13
CA LEU A 15 -19.86 -16.37 -13.93
C LEU A 15 -19.70 -14.93 -13.42
N LEU A 16 -20.78 -14.27 -13.02
CA LEU A 16 -20.74 -12.91 -12.46
C LEU A 16 -19.98 -12.90 -11.13
N ILE A 17 -20.15 -13.90 -10.29
CA ILE A 17 -19.43 -14.04 -9.02
C ILE A 17 -17.92 -14.22 -9.30
N LEU A 18 -17.56 -15.08 -10.24
CA LEU A 18 -16.15 -15.31 -10.60
C LEU A 18 -15.49 -14.06 -11.17
N ILE A 19 -16.19 -13.31 -12.02
CA ILE A 19 -15.69 -12.03 -12.55
C ILE A 19 -15.51 -11.02 -11.42
N GLY A 20 -16.47 -10.91 -10.52
CA GLY A 20 -16.39 -10.03 -9.36
C GLY A 20 -15.21 -10.35 -8.46
N LEU A 21 -14.96 -11.63 -8.18
CA LEU A 21 -13.81 -12.07 -7.39
C LEU A 21 -12.48 -11.77 -8.09
N LYS A 22 -12.42 -11.96 -9.41
CA LYS A 22 -11.21 -11.66 -10.19
C LYS A 22 -10.90 -10.17 -10.18
N ILE A 23 -11.89 -9.31 -10.35
CA ILE A 23 -11.72 -7.86 -10.27
C ILE A 23 -11.25 -7.46 -8.88
N ARG A 24 -11.83 -8.03 -7.84
CA ARG A 24 -11.46 -7.75 -6.45
C ARG A 24 -10.03 -8.17 -6.15
N ASN A 25 -9.57 -9.30 -6.69
CA ASN A 25 -8.20 -9.79 -6.49
C ASN A 25 -7.15 -8.98 -7.24
N ASN A 26 -7.55 -8.23 -8.29
CA ASN A 26 -6.63 -7.35 -9.02
C ASN A 26 -6.35 -6.04 -8.30
N ARG A 27 -7.13 -5.69 -7.28
CA ARG A 27 -6.83 -4.52 -6.44
C ARG A 27 -5.66 -4.84 -5.53
N GLN A 28 -4.73 -3.90 -5.41
CA GLN A 28 -3.62 -4.02 -4.48
C GLN A 28 -4.14 -3.77 -3.07
N HIS A 29 -4.31 -4.85 -2.32
CA HIS A 29 -4.64 -4.77 -0.91
C HIS A 29 -3.40 -5.04 -0.06
N PHE A 30 -3.03 -4.08 0.75
CA PHE A 30 -2.12 -4.31 1.84
C PHE A 30 -2.98 -4.86 2.99
N ASN A 31 -2.75 -6.13 3.36
CA ASN A 31 -3.66 -6.93 4.19
C ASN A 31 -3.80 -6.47 5.64
N VAL A 32 -3.22 -5.32 5.99
CA VAL A 32 -3.27 -4.78 7.34
C VAL A 32 -3.98 -3.44 7.29
N ALA A 33 -5.32 -3.48 7.17
CA ALA A 33 -6.16 -2.29 6.99
C ALA A 33 -5.96 -1.24 8.10
N ASP A 34 -5.62 -1.70 9.31
CA ASP A 34 -5.42 -0.84 10.48
C ASP A 34 -4.07 -0.11 10.46
N LYS A 35 -3.22 -0.40 9.48
CA LYS A 35 -1.86 0.15 9.42
C LYS A 35 -1.75 1.36 8.50
N GLU A 36 -2.83 1.80 7.88
CA GLU A 36 -2.82 3.04 7.12
C GLU A 36 -2.83 4.24 8.06
N ILE A 37 -1.91 5.18 7.84
CA ILE A 37 -1.87 6.43 8.58
C ILE A 37 -1.72 7.62 7.63
N MET A 38 -2.09 8.81 8.10
CA MET A 38 -1.67 10.06 7.49
C MET A 38 -0.27 10.39 7.98
N LEU A 39 0.59 10.90 7.09
CA LEU A 39 1.97 11.25 7.47
C LEU A 39 2.02 12.31 8.56
N SER A 40 1.02 13.20 8.62
CA SER A 40 0.91 14.19 9.68
C SER A 40 0.68 13.57 11.07
N ASP A 41 0.21 12.33 11.13
CA ASP A 41 -0.01 11.60 12.38
C ASP A 41 1.17 10.70 12.77
N LEU A 42 2.24 10.70 11.99
CA LEU A 42 3.44 9.91 12.30
C LEU A 42 4.10 10.40 13.57
N LYS A 43 4.29 9.49 14.51
CA LYS A 43 4.88 9.79 15.84
C LYS A 43 6.33 9.36 15.90
N PRO A 44 7.13 9.94 16.83
CA PRO A 44 8.52 9.51 17.02
C PRO A 44 8.63 8.00 17.26
N GLY A 45 9.61 7.37 16.62
CA GLY A 45 9.84 5.93 16.68
C GLY A 45 9.04 5.12 15.67
N GLN A 46 8.14 5.75 14.91
CA GLN A 46 7.32 5.07 13.90
C GLN A 46 7.91 5.20 12.50
N THR A 47 7.65 4.19 11.69
CA THR A 47 8.04 4.15 10.27
C THR A 47 6.79 4.13 9.40
N ALA A 48 6.76 4.94 8.36
CA ALA A 48 5.72 4.91 7.33
C ALA A 48 6.33 4.43 6.01
N ILE A 49 5.74 3.40 5.42
CA ILE A 49 6.09 2.96 4.08
C ILE A 49 5.19 3.73 3.11
N LEU A 50 5.80 4.49 2.20
CA LEU A 50 5.09 5.29 1.22
C LEU A 50 4.75 4.41 0.03
N ILE A 51 3.47 4.26 -0.25
CA ILE A 51 2.97 3.41 -1.32
C ILE A 51 1.90 4.12 -2.14
N LYS A 52 1.58 3.54 -3.28
CA LYS A 52 0.48 3.98 -4.12
C LYS A 52 -0.21 2.75 -4.69
N THR A 53 -1.53 2.68 -4.60
CA THR A 53 -2.28 1.49 -5.04
C THR A 53 -2.15 1.22 -6.53
N THR A 54 -1.84 2.25 -7.33
CA THR A 54 -1.67 2.14 -8.78
C THR A 54 -0.21 1.91 -9.20
N CYS A 55 0.72 1.84 -8.25
CA CYS A 55 2.15 1.72 -8.51
C CYS A 55 2.54 0.28 -8.87
N PRO A 56 3.09 0.01 -10.06
CA PRO A 56 3.51 -1.34 -10.44
C PRO A 56 4.62 -1.91 -9.56
N THR A 57 5.56 -1.07 -9.13
CA THR A 57 6.65 -1.48 -8.25
C THR A 57 6.14 -1.84 -6.86
N CYS A 58 5.18 -1.09 -6.33
CA CYS A 58 4.52 -1.43 -5.07
C CYS A 58 3.83 -2.79 -5.15
N LYS A 59 3.21 -3.10 -6.28
CA LYS A 59 2.58 -4.40 -6.54
C LYS A 59 3.61 -5.53 -6.56
N LYS A 60 4.75 -5.30 -7.20
CA LYS A 60 5.84 -6.28 -7.31
C LYS A 60 6.37 -6.69 -5.93
N TYR A 61 6.50 -5.74 -5.02
CA TYR A 61 7.04 -5.96 -3.67
C TYR A 61 5.97 -6.06 -2.58
N LYS A 62 4.71 -6.21 -2.96
CA LYS A 62 3.56 -6.25 -2.04
C LYS A 62 3.74 -7.24 -0.90
N SER A 63 4.18 -8.45 -1.19
CA SER A 63 4.38 -9.50 -0.18
C SER A 63 5.42 -9.09 0.87
N LYS A 64 6.53 -8.51 0.43
CA LYS A 64 7.60 -8.04 1.32
C LYS A 64 7.16 -6.84 2.15
N ILE A 65 6.44 -5.90 1.52
CA ILE A 65 5.89 -4.74 2.22
C ILE A 65 4.88 -5.17 3.28
N ASN A 66 3.98 -6.11 2.96
CA ASN A 66 3.04 -6.66 3.94
C ASN A 66 3.75 -7.31 5.12
N GLY A 67 4.87 -8.01 4.86
CA GLY A 67 5.71 -8.56 5.92
C GLY A 67 6.23 -7.50 6.88
N LEU A 68 6.68 -6.37 6.34
CA LEU A 68 7.14 -5.24 7.17
C LEU A 68 6.01 -4.63 7.99
N LEU A 69 4.79 -4.58 7.45
CA LEU A 69 3.64 -4.01 8.13
C LEU A 69 3.17 -4.82 9.35
N HIS A 70 3.64 -6.06 9.50
CA HIS A 70 3.36 -6.84 10.71
C HIS A 70 4.18 -6.37 11.92
N HIS A 71 5.22 -5.58 11.73
CA HIS A 71 5.96 -4.99 12.84
C HIS A 71 5.14 -3.88 13.51
N LYS A 72 5.21 -3.82 14.84
CA LYS A 72 4.35 -2.99 15.67
C LYS A 72 4.41 -1.49 15.33
N LEU A 73 5.59 -0.97 14.98
CA LEU A 73 5.80 0.46 14.74
C LEU A 73 5.91 0.81 13.25
N VAL A 74 5.50 -0.10 12.37
CA VAL A 74 5.54 0.10 10.92
C VAL A 74 4.13 0.27 10.40
N TYR A 75 3.92 1.36 9.66
CA TYR A 75 2.65 1.75 9.06
C TYR A 75 2.85 2.03 7.57
N TYR A 76 1.78 2.26 6.84
CA TYR A 76 1.90 2.70 5.46
C TYR A 76 1.06 3.97 5.23
N ALA A 77 1.52 4.79 4.31
CA ALA A 77 0.82 5.99 3.86
C ALA A 77 0.53 5.91 2.37
N ASP A 78 -0.71 6.20 2.01
CA ASP A 78 -1.15 6.18 0.61
C ASP A 78 -0.80 7.52 -0.05
N MET A 79 0.15 7.49 -0.98
CA MET A 79 0.65 8.68 -1.66
C MET A 79 -0.26 9.16 -2.81
N SER A 80 -1.44 8.55 -2.98
CA SER A 80 -2.49 9.12 -3.82
C SER A 80 -3.30 10.18 -3.07
N LYS A 81 -3.20 10.25 -1.75
CA LYS A 81 -3.91 11.24 -0.93
C LYS A 81 -3.15 12.56 -0.89
N GLN A 82 -3.86 13.64 -1.18
CA GLN A 82 -3.25 14.97 -1.29
C GLN A 82 -2.56 15.43 0.01
N GLU A 83 -3.14 15.10 1.16
CA GLU A 83 -2.54 15.45 2.46
C GLU A 83 -1.14 14.86 2.64
N ASN A 84 -0.95 13.60 2.20
CA ASN A 84 0.35 12.94 2.27
C ASN A 84 1.33 13.55 1.26
N ILE A 85 0.86 13.90 0.07
CA ILE A 85 1.69 14.57 -0.94
C ILE A 85 2.18 15.92 -0.42
N ASP A 86 1.30 16.70 0.18
CA ASP A 86 1.64 18.02 0.73
C ASP A 86 2.63 17.90 1.90
N PHE A 87 2.43 16.90 2.78
CA PHE A 87 3.34 16.65 3.88
C PHE A 87 4.77 16.38 3.37
N VAL A 88 4.90 15.54 2.36
CA VAL A 88 6.19 15.20 1.76
C VAL A 88 6.84 16.43 1.12
N LYS A 89 6.08 17.22 0.37
CA LYS A 89 6.58 18.45 -0.26
C LYS A 89 7.12 19.43 0.77
N ASN A 90 6.47 19.53 1.92
CA ASN A 90 6.84 20.48 2.97
C ASN A 90 8.00 20.00 3.86
N ASN A 91 8.25 18.69 3.90
CA ASN A 91 9.20 18.12 4.87
C ASN A 91 10.38 17.38 4.22
N ILE A 92 10.29 17.03 2.95
CA ILE A 92 11.32 16.26 2.24
C ILE A 92 11.83 17.10 1.06
N ASN A 93 13.16 17.31 1.03
CA ASN A 93 13.80 18.18 0.04
C ASN A 93 14.26 17.44 -1.22
N GLU A 94 13.95 16.17 -1.36
CA GLU A 94 14.33 15.39 -2.53
C GLU A 94 13.10 14.79 -3.20
N PRO A 95 13.18 14.41 -4.49
CA PRO A 95 12.06 13.78 -5.18
C PRO A 95 11.66 12.47 -4.49
N VAL A 96 10.35 12.30 -4.26
CA VAL A 96 9.81 11.10 -3.61
C VAL A 96 9.11 10.24 -4.66
N THR A 97 9.63 9.04 -4.83
CA THR A 97 9.02 7.99 -5.64
C THR A 97 8.60 6.84 -4.72
N VAL A 98 7.66 6.03 -5.15
CA VAL A 98 7.13 4.92 -4.34
C VAL A 98 7.50 3.57 -4.94
N PRO A 99 7.73 2.52 -4.14
CA PRO A 99 7.70 2.50 -2.68
C PRO A 99 8.94 3.11 -2.05
N SER A 100 8.77 3.78 -0.93
CA SER A 100 9.87 4.37 -0.16
C SER A 100 9.50 4.35 1.32
N LYS A 101 10.38 4.85 2.17
CA LYS A 101 10.20 4.76 3.62
C LYS A 101 10.51 6.10 4.29
N LEU A 102 9.69 6.45 5.26
CA LEU A 102 9.90 7.62 6.10
C LEU A 102 9.91 7.18 7.56
N TYR A 103 11.02 7.41 8.26
CA TYR A 103 11.19 7.07 9.67
C TYR A 103 11.26 8.35 10.50
N PHE A 104 10.51 8.40 11.58
CA PHE A 104 10.58 9.50 12.53
C PHE A 104 11.55 9.12 13.66
N ASP A 105 12.77 9.66 13.61
CA ASP A 105 13.79 9.38 14.62
C ASP A 105 13.40 10.03 15.95
N GLU A 106 13.18 9.20 16.98
CA GLU A 106 12.79 9.67 18.31
C GLU A 106 13.93 10.34 19.09
N ILE A 107 15.18 10.00 18.78
CA ILE A 107 16.36 10.53 19.46
C ILE A 107 16.62 11.96 19.02
N ASN A 108 16.68 12.18 17.70
CA ASN A 108 16.99 13.48 17.11
C ASN A 108 15.75 14.29 16.73
N ASN A 109 14.56 13.71 16.88
CA ASN A 109 13.29 14.31 16.50
C ASN A 109 13.27 14.77 15.03
N GLN A 110 13.82 13.96 14.14
CA GLN A 110 13.98 14.24 12.71
C GLN A 110 13.33 13.16 11.85
N LEU A 111 12.83 13.58 10.69
CA LEU A 111 12.34 12.65 9.66
C LEU A 111 13.52 12.17 8.82
N ILE A 112 13.68 10.85 8.72
CA ILE A 112 14.71 10.22 7.89
C ILE A 112 14.01 9.54 6.72
N PHE A 113 14.30 10.03 5.51
CA PHE A 113 13.73 9.51 4.28
C PHE A 113 14.68 8.52 3.62
N THR A 114 14.13 7.34 3.26
CA THR A 114 14.84 6.32 2.48
C THR A 114 14.20 6.26 1.11
N ASN A 115 14.96 6.59 0.06
CA ASN A 115 14.43 6.64 -1.30
C ASN A 115 14.05 5.26 -1.84
N GLU A 116 13.40 5.24 -3.01
CA GLU A 116 12.89 4.00 -3.62
C GLU A 116 14.00 2.95 -3.81
N LEU A 117 15.15 3.35 -4.37
CA LEU A 117 16.24 2.43 -4.64
C LEU A 117 16.78 1.79 -3.37
N ASP A 118 17.07 2.60 -2.37
CA ASP A 118 17.61 2.11 -1.09
C ASP A 118 16.58 1.28 -0.33
N PHE A 119 15.31 1.66 -0.40
CA PHE A 119 14.24 0.89 0.22
C PHE A 119 14.10 -0.49 -0.43
N ILE A 120 14.07 -0.56 -1.76
CA ILE A 120 13.97 -1.83 -2.49
C ILE A 120 15.19 -2.72 -2.20
N ASN A 121 16.38 -2.15 -2.16
CA ASN A 121 17.59 -2.90 -1.83
C ASN A 121 17.55 -3.46 -0.41
N SER A 122 16.93 -2.77 0.52
CA SER A 122 16.82 -3.21 1.92
C SER A 122 15.86 -4.38 2.12
N ILE A 123 14.88 -4.54 1.22
CA ILE A 123 13.84 -5.60 1.33
C ILE A 123 14.09 -6.77 0.39
N ASN A 124 15.07 -6.69 -0.46
CA ASN A 124 15.46 -7.80 -1.36
C ASN A 124 16.30 -8.84 -0.64
#